data_f41681597b5f726974fd9ad1bb7e593a
#
_entry.id   f41681597b5f726974fd9ad1bb7e593a
#
_cell.length_a   1.000
_cell.length_b   1.000
_cell.length_c   1.000
_cell.angle_alpha   90.00
_cell.angle_beta   90.00
_cell.angle_gamma   90.00
#
_symmetry.space_group_name_H-M   'P 1'
#
loop_
_entity.id
_entity.type
_entity.pdbx_description
1 polymer ?
#
loop_
_entity_poly.entity_id
_entity_poly.type
_entity_poly.pdbx_seq_one_letter_code
_entity_poly.pdbx_strand_id
1 'polypeptide(L)'
;MIAVGGGIGALARYAIGVWIPHKPGHVPWSTLLINSLGCFLIGILMVLITEVWAAHRLLRPFLGIGFLGGFTTFSTFTVEVRGLFESGVHLTAFLYFVGTPIAAVSAVLLGVLCTRTASGISTRGAGDA
;
A
#
# COMPACT_ATOMS: atom_id res chain seq x y z
N MET A 1 13.03 2.74 16.10
CA MET A 1 12.92 3.06 14.66
C MET A 1 11.58 2.64 14.08
N ILE A 2 11.13 1.42 14.35
CA ILE A 2 9.84 0.95 13.82
C ILE A 2 8.68 1.78 14.38
N ALA A 3 8.69 2.08 15.69
CA ALA A 3 7.63 2.87 16.31
C ALA A 3 7.57 4.30 15.75
N VAL A 4 8.71 4.92 15.51
CA VAL A 4 8.77 6.26 14.91
C VAL A 4 8.24 6.22 13.49
N GLY A 5 8.67 5.23 12.70
CA GLY A 5 8.17 5.04 11.34
C GLY A 5 6.67 4.79 11.33
N GLY A 6 6.17 3.94 12.24
CA GLY A 6 4.75 3.66 12.35
C GLY A 6 3.94 4.89 12.69
N GLY A 7 4.43 5.73 13.59
CA GLY A 7 3.77 6.99 13.92
C GLY A 7 3.68 7.93 12.74
N ILE A 8 4.77 8.08 11.99
CA ILE A 8 4.79 8.93 10.79
C ILE A 8 3.84 8.37 9.72
N GLY A 9 3.85 7.06 9.51
CA GLY A 9 2.95 6.42 8.55
C GLY A 9 1.49 6.60 8.92
N ALA A 10 1.16 6.45 10.19
CA ALA A 10 -0.20 6.64 10.69
C ALA A 10 -0.66 8.08 10.52
N LEU A 11 0.22 9.06 10.77
CA LEU A 11 -0.10 10.47 10.54
C LEU A 11 -0.34 10.76 9.06
N ALA A 12 0.47 10.19 8.18
CA ALA A 12 0.28 10.33 6.73
C ALA A 12 -1.07 9.75 6.30
N ARG A 13 -1.42 8.58 6.83
CA ARG A 13 -2.71 7.96 6.56
C ARG A 13 -3.86 8.84 7.03
N TYR A 14 -3.75 9.39 8.22
CA TYR A 14 -4.77 10.29 8.78
C TYR A 14 -4.94 11.51 7.88
N ALA A 15 -3.85 12.11 7.45
CA ALA A 15 -3.90 13.29 6.59
C ALA A 15 -4.63 13.01 5.27
N ILE A 16 -4.36 11.87 4.64
CA ILE A 16 -5.04 11.47 3.41
C ILE A 16 -6.53 11.25 3.69
N GLY A 17 -6.87 10.63 4.82
CA GLY A 17 -8.24 10.41 5.21
C GLY A 17 -9.03 11.72 5.39
N VAL A 18 -8.36 12.76 5.88
CA VAL A 18 -8.98 14.09 5.99
C VAL A 18 -9.15 14.73 4.62
N TRP A 19 -8.17 14.56 3.74
CA TRP A 19 -8.21 15.12 2.38
C TRP A 19 -9.28 14.48 1.50
N ILE A 20 -9.50 13.17 1.66
CA ILE A 20 -10.47 12.41 0.87
C ILE A 20 -11.48 11.81 1.85
N PRO A 21 -12.46 12.60 2.32
CA PRO A 21 -13.40 12.09 3.32
C PRO A 21 -14.30 10.99 2.74
N HIS A 22 -14.57 10.00 3.57
CA HIS A 22 -15.44 8.89 3.22
C HIS A 22 -16.89 9.28 3.42
N LYS A 23 -17.70 9.05 2.41
CA LYS A 23 -19.14 9.26 2.49
C LYS A 23 -19.84 7.92 2.73
N PRO A 24 -20.76 7.82 3.69
CA PRO A 24 -21.49 6.58 3.92
C PRO A 24 -22.18 6.08 2.64
N GLY A 25 -22.08 4.78 2.39
CA GLY A 25 -22.66 4.16 1.21
C GLY A 25 -21.83 4.28 -0.07
N HIS A 26 -20.69 4.94 -0.01
CA HIS A 26 -19.79 5.08 -1.15
C HIS A 26 -18.47 4.33 -0.90
N VAL A 27 -17.78 4.04 -1.99
CA VAL A 27 -16.44 3.40 -1.88
C VAL A 27 -15.52 4.31 -1.09
N PRO A 28 -14.83 3.78 -0.06
CA PRO A 28 -13.89 4.60 0.72
C PRO A 28 -12.58 4.75 -0.04
N TRP A 29 -12.53 5.72 -0.94
CA TRP A 29 -11.41 5.94 -1.84
C TRP A 29 -10.11 6.25 -1.10
N SER A 30 -10.20 6.89 0.08
CA SER A 30 -9.01 7.20 0.86
C SER A 30 -8.28 5.92 1.30
N THR A 31 -9.02 4.95 1.82
CA THR A 31 -8.43 3.67 2.24
C THR A 31 -7.89 2.89 1.06
N LEU A 32 -8.63 2.88 -0.05
CA LEU A 32 -8.18 2.21 -1.28
C LEU A 32 -6.89 2.85 -1.78
N LEU A 33 -6.82 4.18 -1.82
CA LEU A 33 -5.63 4.91 -2.24
C LEU A 33 -4.46 4.65 -1.29
N ILE A 34 -4.70 4.71 0.02
CA ILE A 34 -3.67 4.49 1.03
C ILE A 34 -3.06 3.10 0.90
N ASN A 35 -3.89 2.08 0.81
CA ASN A 35 -3.39 0.71 0.72
C ASN A 35 -2.73 0.44 -0.63
N SER A 36 -3.28 0.95 -1.72
CA SER A 36 -2.68 0.79 -3.05
C SER A 36 -1.35 1.53 -3.15
N LEU A 37 -1.29 2.76 -2.67
CA LEU A 37 -0.05 3.53 -2.65
C LEU A 37 0.99 2.87 -1.75
N GLY A 38 0.59 2.40 -0.58
CA GLY A 38 1.48 1.70 0.33
C GLY A 38 2.05 0.43 -0.30
N CYS A 39 1.23 -0.34 -0.99
CA CYS A 39 1.68 -1.54 -1.68
C CYS A 39 2.62 -1.22 -2.84
N PHE A 40 2.35 -0.15 -3.57
CA PHE A 40 3.24 0.32 -4.62
C PHE A 40 4.62 0.69 -4.03
N LEU A 41 4.62 1.41 -2.93
CA LEU A 41 5.86 1.79 -2.24
C LEU A 41 6.60 0.59 -1.68
N ILE A 42 5.88 -0.43 -1.18
CA ILE A 42 6.50 -1.68 -0.73
C ILE A 42 7.24 -2.35 -1.89
N GLY A 43 6.62 -2.40 -3.07
CA GLY A 43 7.24 -2.97 -4.25
C GLY A 43 8.53 -2.25 -4.62
N ILE A 44 8.50 -0.91 -4.60
CA ILE A 44 9.68 -0.09 -4.87
C ILE A 44 10.75 -0.36 -3.81
N LEU A 45 10.39 -0.32 -2.55
CA LEU A 45 11.31 -0.48 -1.45
C LEU A 45 12.01 -1.85 -1.47
N MET A 46 11.26 -2.90 -1.76
CA MET A 46 11.82 -4.25 -1.81
C MET A 46 12.88 -4.38 -2.89
N VAL A 47 12.64 -3.81 -4.07
CA VAL A 47 13.63 -3.82 -5.15
C VAL A 47 14.88 -3.03 -4.75
N LEU A 48 14.69 -1.83 -4.20
CA LEU A 48 15.81 -0.99 -3.81
C LEU A 48 16.68 -1.65 -2.75
N ILE A 49 16.07 -2.28 -1.76
CA ILE A 49 16.80 -2.88 -0.65
C ILE A 49 17.50 -4.17 -1.10
N THR A 50 16.84 -4.99 -1.90
CA THR A 50 17.36 -6.31 -2.23
C THR A 50 18.27 -6.33 -3.46
N GLU A 51 18.05 -5.43 -4.41
CA GLU A 51 18.71 -5.51 -5.72
C GLU A 51 19.59 -4.31 -6.05
N VAL A 52 19.31 -3.13 -5.49
CA VAL A 52 20.00 -1.91 -5.85
C VAL A 52 20.90 -1.40 -4.72
N TRP A 53 20.37 -1.33 -3.52
CA TRP A 53 21.08 -0.72 -2.40
C TRP A 53 21.71 -1.78 -1.50
N ALA A 54 22.94 -1.52 -1.05
CA ALA A 54 23.46 -2.12 0.18
C ALA A 54 22.89 -1.29 1.32
N ALA A 55 21.60 -1.43 1.56
CA ALA A 55 20.86 -0.53 2.43
C ALA A 55 21.34 -0.60 3.86
N HIS A 56 21.30 0.55 4.54
CA HIS A 56 21.54 0.60 5.97
C HIS A 56 20.55 -0.33 6.67
N ARG A 57 21.04 -1.12 7.61
CA ARG A 57 20.22 -2.17 8.25
C ARG A 57 18.98 -1.62 8.98
N LEU A 58 18.97 -0.34 9.36
CA LEU A 58 17.81 0.28 10.00
C LEU A 58 16.79 0.83 9.02
N LEU A 59 17.18 1.01 7.75
CA LEU A 59 16.30 1.59 6.74
C LEU A 59 15.13 0.67 6.42
N ARG A 60 15.39 -0.61 6.28
CA ARG A 60 14.35 -1.57 5.96
C ARG A 60 13.26 -1.64 7.03
N PRO A 61 13.58 -1.83 8.33
CA PRO A 61 12.53 -1.83 9.35
C PRO A 61 11.86 -0.47 9.50
N PHE A 62 12.60 0.64 9.37
CA PHE A 62 12.00 1.97 9.50
C PHE A 62 11.00 2.23 8.38
N LEU A 63 11.38 2.04 7.12
CA LEU A 63 10.51 2.32 5.98
C LEU A 63 9.49 1.22 5.75
N GLY A 64 9.90 -0.04 5.79
CA GLY A 64 9.01 -1.15 5.48
C GLY A 64 8.06 -1.48 6.62
N ILE A 65 8.58 -1.94 7.73
CA ILE A 65 7.75 -2.38 8.85
C ILE A 65 7.13 -1.17 9.56
N GLY A 66 7.92 -0.10 9.76
CA GLY A 66 7.45 1.09 10.46
C GLY A 66 6.53 1.95 9.59
N PHE A 67 7.10 2.71 8.67
CA PHE A 67 6.32 3.72 7.93
C PHE A 67 5.20 3.10 7.13
N LEU A 68 5.49 2.12 6.28
CA LEU A 68 4.46 1.51 5.44
C LEU A 68 3.49 0.68 6.25
N GLY A 69 3.95 0.04 7.33
CA GLY A 69 3.08 -0.68 8.23
C GLY A 69 2.08 0.22 8.93
N GLY A 70 2.50 1.42 9.34
CA GLY A 70 1.60 2.42 9.92
C GLY A 70 0.72 3.11 8.89
N PHE A 71 1.23 3.23 7.66
CA PHE A 71 0.49 3.90 6.58
C PHE A 71 -0.65 3.03 6.04
N THR A 72 -0.41 1.73 5.81
CA THR A 72 -1.43 0.83 5.30
C THR A 72 -2.33 0.32 6.42
N THR A 73 -3.53 -0.13 6.08
CA THR A 73 -4.47 -0.64 7.07
C THR A 73 -5.37 -1.72 6.50
N PHE A 74 -5.48 -2.82 7.23
CA PHE A 74 -6.46 -3.86 6.96
C PHE A 74 -7.70 -3.71 7.84
N SER A 75 -7.54 -3.23 9.07
CA SER A 75 -8.65 -3.12 10.00
C SER A 75 -9.69 -2.09 9.55
N THR A 76 -9.24 -0.92 9.09
CA THR A 76 -10.16 0.09 8.57
C THR A 76 -10.90 -0.42 7.34
N PHE A 77 -10.19 -1.12 6.45
CA PHE A 77 -10.78 -1.76 5.29
C PHE A 77 -11.91 -2.72 5.69
N THR A 78 -11.66 -3.57 6.69
CA THR A 78 -12.66 -4.54 7.16
C THR A 78 -13.90 -3.86 7.71
N VAL A 79 -13.71 -2.82 8.53
CA VAL A 79 -14.82 -2.04 9.09
C VAL A 79 -15.61 -1.37 7.97
N GLU A 80 -14.94 -0.84 6.97
CA GLU A 80 -15.60 -0.18 5.85
C GLU A 80 -16.40 -1.16 4.98
N VAL A 81 -15.89 -2.35 4.75
CA VAL A 81 -16.65 -3.40 4.04
C VAL A 81 -17.93 -3.71 4.80
N ARG A 82 -17.82 -3.91 6.11
CA ARG A 82 -18.97 -4.18 6.95
C ARG A 82 -19.98 -3.03 6.88
N GLY A 83 -19.50 -1.80 6.96
CA GLY A 83 -20.38 -0.62 6.88
C GLY A 83 -21.13 -0.53 5.56
N LEU A 84 -20.48 -0.89 4.45
CA LEU A 84 -21.13 -0.92 3.14
C LEU A 84 -22.23 -1.97 3.09
N PHE A 85 -21.99 -3.17 3.66
CA PHE A 85 -23.03 -4.19 3.73
C PHE A 85 -24.20 -3.74 4.61
N GLU A 86 -23.92 -3.10 5.74
CA GLU A 86 -24.97 -2.60 6.64
C GLU A 86 -25.77 -1.48 6.01
N SER A 87 -25.16 -0.68 5.14
CA SER A 87 -25.83 0.39 4.41
C SER A 87 -26.71 -0.13 3.26
N GLY A 88 -26.68 -1.42 2.97
CA GLY A 88 -27.50 -2.02 1.92
C GLY A 88 -26.90 -1.96 0.53
N VAL A 89 -25.71 -1.39 0.36
CA VAL A 89 -25.06 -1.31 -0.95
C VAL A 89 -24.16 -2.54 -1.15
N HIS A 90 -24.80 -3.70 -1.27
CA HIS A 90 -24.10 -4.98 -1.28
C HIS A 90 -23.15 -5.15 -2.47
N LEU A 91 -23.56 -4.68 -3.65
CA LEU A 91 -22.70 -4.75 -4.83
C LEU A 91 -21.43 -3.93 -4.64
N THR A 92 -21.58 -2.71 -4.14
CA THR A 92 -20.43 -1.83 -3.86
C THR A 92 -19.52 -2.47 -2.81
N ALA A 93 -20.11 -3.04 -1.75
CA ALA A 93 -19.35 -3.72 -0.70
C ALA A 93 -18.55 -4.89 -1.26
N PHE A 94 -19.16 -5.71 -2.10
CA PHE A 94 -18.51 -6.86 -2.70
C PHE A 94 -17.39 -6.43 -3.65
N LEU A 95 -17.65 -5.42 -4.49
CA LEU A 95 -16.64 -4.91 -5.41
C LEU A 95 -15.46 -4.30 -4.67
N TYR A 96 -15.72 -3.59 -3.58
CA TYR A 96 -14.64 -3.03 -2.76
C TYR A 96 -13.84 -4.15 -2.08
N PHE A 97 -14.54 -5.13 -1.53
CA PHE A 97 -13.91 -6.27 -0.84
C PHE A 97 -12.98 -7.06 -1.77
N VAL A 98 -13.43 -7.34 -2.99
CA VAL A 98 -12.64 -8.10 -3.96
C VAL A 98 -11.62 -7.22 -4.67
N GLY A 99 -12.01 -6.00 -5.01
CA GLY A 99 -11.17 -5.09 -5.78
C GLY A 99 -9.95 -4.60 -5.03
N THR A 100 -10.06 -4.40 -3.72
CA THR A 100 -8.95 -3.88 -2.92
C THR A 100 -7.74 -4.82 -2.89
N PRO A 101 -7.90 -6.14 -2.62
CA PRO A 101 -6.75 -7.04 -2.72
C PRO A 101 -6.15 -7.11 -4.12
N ILE A 102 -7.00 -7.08 -5.15
CA ILE A 102 -6.51 -7.07 -6.54
C ILE A 102 -5.70 -5.81 -6.81
N ALA A 103 -6.22 -4.66 -6.39
CA ALA A 103 -5.51 -3.39 -6.55
C ALA A 103 -4.19 -3.40 -5.77
N ALA A 104 -4.19 -3.95 -4.56
CA ALA A 104 -2.99 -4.02 -3.73
C ALA A 104 -1.90 -4.87 -4.38
N VAL A 105 -2.24 -6.07 -4.84
CA VAL A 105 -1.28 -6.96 -5.51
C VAL A 105 -0.77 -6.32 -6.79
N SER A 106 -1.67 -5.73 -7.58
CA SER A 106 -1.28 -5.03 -8.81
C SER A 106 -0.34 -3.87 -8.51
N ALA A 107 -0.59 -3.13 -7.43
CA ALA A 107 0.25 -2.01 -7.03
C ALA A 107 1.66 -2.48 -6.64
N VAL A 108 1.78 -3.59 -5.90
CA VAL A 108 3.08 -4.15 -5.56
C VAL A 108 3.84 -4.53 -6.83
N LEU A 109 3.19 -5.22 -7.75
CA LEU A 109 3.83 -5.64 -8.99
C LEU A 109 4.26 -4.44 -9.83
N LEU A 110 3.42 -3.41 -9.92
CA LEU A 110 3.78 -2.19 -10.62
C LEU A 110 4.98 -1.49 -9.98
N GLY A 111 5.02 -1.44 -8.65
CA GLY A 111 6.14 -0.86 -7.93
C GLY A 111 7.44 -1.60 -8.23
N VAL A 112 7.40 -2.93 -8.22
CA VAL A 112 8.56 -3.77 -8.53
C VAL A 112 9.02 -3.53 -9.96
N LEU A 113 8.10 -3.60 -10.91
CA LEU A 113 8.44 -3.44 -12.34
C LEU A 113 8.96 -2.05 -12.65
N CYS A 114 8.31 -1.01 -12.13
CA CYS A 114 8.74 0.36 -12.35
C CYS A 114 10.13 0.62 -11.80
N THR A 115 10.41 0.10 -10.60
CA THR A 115 11.72 0.31 -9.99
C THR A 115 12.82 -0.45 -10.72
N ARG A 116 12.55 -1.68 -11.13
CA ARG A 116 13.51 -2.46 -11.89
C ARG A 116 13.83 -1.80 -13.22
N THR A 117 12.82 -1.30 -13.90
CA THR A 117 13.01 -0.61 -15.17
C THR A 117 13.78 0.69 -14.98
N ALA A 118 13.42 1.49 -13.97
CA ALA A 118 14.04 2.76 -13.71
C ALA A 118 15.48 2.65 -13.23
N SER A 119 15.80 1.58 -12.49
CA SER A 119 17.15 1.37 -11.94
C SER A 119 18.06 0.61 -12.90
N GLY A 120 17.58 0.20 -14.05
CA GLY A 120 18.34 -0.57 -15.01
C GLY A 120 18.39 -2.06 -14.72
N ILE A 121 17.78 -2.51 -13.62
CA ILE A 121 17.63 -3.92 -13.31
C ILE A 121 16.38 -4.40 -13.98
N SER A 122 16.48 -5.01 -15.15
CA SER A 122 15.31 -5.44 -15.89
C SER A 122 15.07 -6.92 -15.74
N THR A 123 13.85 -7.35 -16.02
CA THR A 123 13.52 -8.77 -16.10
C THR A 123 14.31 -9.45 -17.21
N ARG A 124 14.69 -8.68 -18.24
CA ARG A 124 15.51 -9.19 -19.32
C ARG A 124 16.90 -9.56 -18.82
N GLY A 125 17.49 -8.75 -17.94
CA GLY A 125 18.77 -9.08 -17.35
C GLY A 125 18.74 -10.39 -16.59
N ALA A 126 17.66 -10.65 -15.87
CA ALA A 126 17.49 -11.91 -15.16
C ALA A 126 17.37 -13.09 -16.15
N GLY A 127 16.75 -12.87 -17.29
CA GLY A 127 16.64 -13.89 -18.33
C GLY A 127 17.92 -14.12 -19.09
N ASP A 128 18.77 -13.10 -19.18
CA ASP A 128 20.03 -13.18 -19.90
C ASP A 128 21.15 -13.84 -19.10
N ALA A 129 20.96 -13.94 -17.81
CA ALA A 129 21.96 -14.55 -16.92
C ALA A 129 22.04 -16.08 -17.01
#